data_64673bf1b13d3057a3d4c0e58935c0c8
#
_entry.id   64673bf1b13d3057a3d4c0e58935c0c8
#
_cell.length_a   1.000
_cell.length_b   1.000
_cell.length_c   1.000
_cell.angle_alpha   90.00
_cell.angle_beta   90.00
_cell.angle_gamma   90.00
#
_symmetry.space_group_name_H-M   'P 1'
#
loop_
_entity.id
_entity.type
_entity.pdbx_description
1 polymer ?
#
loop_
_entity_poly.entity_id
_entity_poly.type
_entity_poly.pdbx_seq_one_letter_code
_entity_poly.pdbx_strand_id
1 'polypeptide(L)'
;KLLLKFNDQSMVSHVIDQLVASNASDIIVVTGNDFEDVIKSITQKVEFTHNPDYNQGLSSSLKAGISALPTTADGVMVCLGDMPYITAAHYNRLIEAFAPGKIIVPTSNGKIGNPLIFSKEYFKDFDDLSGDKGARKLLKEYPEQIVKIDLGTDAIFNDIDTPDAYQDIMDRF
;
A
#
# COMPACT_ATOMS: atom_id res chain seq x y z
N LYS A 1 4.32 -3.44 15.09
CA LYS A 1 4.59 -4.31 13.93
C LYS A 1 5.47 -3.63 12.88
N LEU A 2 5.08 -2.47 12.37
CA LEU A 2 5.80 -1.74 11.30
C LEU A 2 7.24 -1.34 11.67
N LEU A 3 7.53 -1.22 12.96
CA LEU A 3 8.85 -0.89 13.50
C LEU A 3 9.74 -2.12 13.74
N LEU A 4 9.24 -3.33 13.48
CA LEU A 4 10.06 -4.53 13.56
C LEU A 4 11.22 -4.44 12.56
N LYS A 5 12.38 -4.98 12.97
CA LYS A 5 13.60 -4.93 12.17
C LYS A 5 13.46 -5.83 10.94
N PHE A 6 13.69 -5.28 9.77
CA PHE A 6 13.79 -6.02 8.52
C PHE A 6 15.11 -5.62 7.85
N ASN A 7 16.03 -6.58 7.73
CA ASN A 7 17.44 -6.27 7.44
C ASN A 7 17.98 -5.28 8.50
N ASP A 8 18.58 -4.18 8.09
CA ASP A 8 19.21 -3.19 8.99
C ASP A 8 18.31 -2.02 9.37
N GLN A 9 17.03 -2.04 9.00
CA GLN A 9 16.09 -0.93 9.22
C GLN A 9 14.70 -1.42 9.69
N SER A 10 13.76 -0.51 9.95
CA SER A 10 12.36 -0.89 10.21
C SER A 10 11.70 -1.42 8.94
N MET A 11 10.73 -2.34 9.09
CA MET A 11 9.96 -2.89 7.98
C MET A 11 9.31 -1.81 7.12
N VAL A 12 8.69 -0.82 7.74
CA VAL A 12 8.06 0.29 7.03
C VAL A 12 9.08 1.12 6.25
N SER A 13 10.27 1.37 6.82
CA SER A 13 11.34 2.09 6.12
C SER A 13 11.81 1.33 4.88
N HIS A 14 11.94 0.00 4.98
CA HIS A 14 12.28 -0.84 3.83
C HIS A 14 11.23 -0.75 2.71
N VAL A 15 9.94 -0.82 3.05
CA VAL A 15 8.85 -0.67 2.06
C VAL A 15 8.92 0.71 1.39
N ILE A 16 9.18 1.76 2.16
CA ILE A 16 9.30 3.12 1.63
C ILE A 16 10.52 3.26 0.73
N ASP A 17 11.64 2.62 1.04
CA ASP A 17 12.81 2.59 0.14
C ASP A 17 12.44 2.03 -1.24
N GLN A 18 11.66 0.94 -1.28
CA GLN A 18 11.22 0.36 -2.54
C GLN A 18 10.25 1.29 -3.30
N LEU A 19 9.40 2.01 -2.59
CA LEU A 19 8.50 3.00 -3.20
C LEU A 19 9.27 4.20 -3.73
N VAL A 20 10.24 4.73 -3.00
CA VAL A 20 11.10 5.85 -3.43
C VAL A 20 11.94 5.45 -4.64
N ALA A 21 12.37 4.20 -4.73
CA ALA A 21 13.11 3.66 -5.87
C ALA A 21 12.22 3.35 -7.09
N SER A 22 10.90 3.45 -6.95
CA SER A 22 9.94 3.23 -8.04
C SER A 22 9.65 4.52 -8.81
N ASN A 23 8.81 4.41 -9.85
CA ASN A 23 8.34 5.53 -10.66
C ASN A 23 7.11 6.26 -10.03
N ALA A 24 6.81 6.03 -8.74
CA ALA A 24 5.79 6.80 -8.05
C ALA A 24 6.21 8.27 -7.95
N SER A 25 5.29 9.21 -8.27
CA SER A 25 5.60 10.66 -8.24
C SER A 25 5.66 11.20 -6.83
N ASP A 26 4.67 10.84 -6.01
CA ASP A 26 4.52 11.32 -4.64
C ASP A 26 4.24 10.13 -3.71
N ILE A 27 4.78 10.18 -2.50
CA ILE A 27 4.57 9.16 -1.48
C ILE A 27 4.02 9.82 -0.23
N ILE A 28 2.82 9.41 0.17
CA ILE A 28 2.15 9.86 1.37
C ILE A 28 2.07 8.70 2.35
N VAL A 29 2.71 8.85 3.50
CA VAL A 29 2.67 7.87 4.58
C VAL A 29 1.56 8.22 5.54
N VAL A 30 0.53 7.37 5.59
CA VAL A 30 -0.56 7.53 6.56
C VAL A 30 -0.16 6.87 7.87
N THR A 31 -0.11 7.65 8.94
CA THR A 31 0.25 7.19 10.28
C THR A 31 -0.96 7.18 11.21
N GLY A 32 -0.97 6.26 12.17
CA GLY A 32 -2.00 6.16 13.20
C GLY A 32 -1.36 5.90 14.55
N ASN A 33 -1.45 4.67 15.07
CA ASN A 33 -0.76 4.28 16.30
C ASN A 33 0.75 4.41 16.15
N ASP A 34 1.42 4.79 17.24
CA ASP A 34 2.89 4.95 17.31
C ASP A 34 3.46 5.89 16.22
N PHE A 35 2.68 6.91 15.81
CA PHE A 35 3.00 7.77 14.67
C PHE A 35 4.37 8.44 14.79
N GLU A 36 4.77 8.92 15.99
CA GLU A 36 6.06 9.57 16.19
C GLU A 36 7.23 8.62 15.91
N ASP A 37 7.14 7.38 16.38
CA ASP A 37 8.20 6.39 16.20
C ASP A 37 8.24 5.90 14.75
N VAL A 38 7.09 5.78 14.09
CA VAL A 38 7.02 5.48 12.65
C VAL A 38 7.71 6.60 11.86
N ILE A 39 7.38 7.87 12.12
CA ILE A 39 7.99 9.01 11.43
C ILE A 39 9.52 9.03 11.66
N LYS A 40 9.98 8.84 12.90
CA LYS A 40 11.41 8.80 13.22
C LYS A 40 12.17 7.67 12.54
N SER A 41 11.49 6.56 12.24
CA SER A 41 12.10 5.40 11.58
C SER A 41 12.30 5.57 10.08
N ILE A 42 11.65 6.56 9.47
CA ILE A 42 11.67 6.83 8.03
C ILE A 42 12.63 7.98 7.76
N THR A 43 13.68 7.73 7.01
CA THR A 43 14.72 8.73 6.67
C THR A 43 14.55 9.34 5.29
N GLN A 44 13.68 8.74 4.46
CA GLN A 44 13.39 9.17 3.11
C GLN A 44 12.53 10.44 3.11
N LYS A 45 12.69 11.25 2.07
CA LYS A 45 11.87 12.44 1.88
C LYS A 45 10.50 12.03 1.33
N VAL A 46 9.53 11.91 2.22
CA VAL A 46 8.13 11.58 1.92
C VAL A 46 7.19 12.52 2.67
N GLU A 47 5.94 12.55 2.27
CA GLU A 47 4.90 13.30 2.98
C GLU A 47 4.24 12.41 4.04
N PHE A 48 3.82 13.02 5.14
CA PHE A 48 3.12 12.32 6.22
C PHE A 48 1.74 12.93 6.44
N THR A 49 0.75 12.07 6.60
CA THR A 49 -0.56 12.47 7.11
C THR A 49 -0.93 11.62 8.33
N HIS A 50 -1.40 12.26 9.39
CA HIS A 50 -1.81 11.55 10.60
C HIS A 50 -3.31 11.28 10.58
N ASN A 51 -3.68 10.02 10.82
CA ASN A 51 -5.05 9.61 11.02
C ASN A 51 -5.34 9.43 12.52
N PRO A 52 -6.00 10.37 13.20
CA PRO A 52 -6.34 10.24 14.62
C PRO A 52 -7.40 9.16 14.87
N ASP A 53 -8.17 8.81 13.84
CA ASP A 53 -9.26 7.85 13.88
C ASP A 53 -8.84 6.41 13.48
N TYR A 54 -7.55 6.09 13.56
CA TYR A 54 -6.99 4.81 13.14
C TYR A 54 -7.66 3.59 13.80
N ASN A 55 -8.25 3.76 14.99
CA ASN A 55 -8.98 2.74 15.73
C ASN A 55 -10.35 2.39 15.12
N GLN A 56 -10.84 3.18 14.15
CA GLN A 56 -12.05 2.91 13.40
C GLN A 56 -11.85 1.91 12.25
N GLY A 57 -10.62 1.38 12.11
CA GLY A 57 -10.24 0.40 11.11
C GLY A 57 -9.57 0.99 9.88
N LEU A 58 -9.16 0.12 8.97
CA LEU A 58 -8.36 0.46 7.78
C LEU A 58 -8.99 1.53 6.90
N SER A 59 -10.33 1.57 6.81
CA SER A 59 -11.05 2.55 6.00
C SER A 59 -10.75 3.99 6.39
N SER A 60 -10.57 4.29 7.68
CA SER A 60 -10.24 5.64 8.15
C SER A 60 -8.87 6.10 7.65
N SER A 61 -7.89 5.20 7.62
CA SER A 61 -6.55 5.49 7.08
C SER A 61 -6.57 5.68 5.56
N LEU A 62 -7.38 4.91 4.84
CA LEU A 62 -7.56 5.10 3.40
C LEU A 62 -8.15 6.48 3.09
N LYS A 63 -9.19 6.90 3.83
CA LYS A 63 -9.80 8.25 3.67
C LYS A 63 -8.78 9.35 3.95
N ALA A 64 -8.00 9.23 5.02
CA ALA A 64 -6.97 10.21 5.35
C ALA A 64 -5.93 10.31 4.22
N GLY A 65 -5.48 9.18 3.68
CA GLY A 65 -4.55 9.14 2.55
C GLY A 65 -5.12 9.77 1.28
N ILE A 66 -6.36 9.44 0.90
CA ILE A 66 -7.03 10.02 -0.27
C ILE A 66 -7.19 11.54 -0.11
N SER A 67 -7.58 12.00 1.08
CA SER A 67 -7.76 13.43 1.35
C SER A 67 -6.46 14.25 1.31
N ALA A 68 -5.31 13.58 1.51
CA ALA A 68 -4.00 14.20 1.46
C ALA A 68 -3.39 14.23 0.04
N LEU A 69 -4.02 13.58 -0.95
CA LEU A 69 -3.52 13.57 -2.33
C LEU A 69 -3.54 14.98 -2.94
N PRO A 70 -2.53 15.33 -3.75
CA PRO A 70 -2.57 16.56 -4.52
C PRO A 70 -3.74 16.53 -5.52
N THR A 71 -4.34 17.68 -5.77
CA THR A 71 -5.48 17.80 -6.70
C THR A 71 -5.14 17.41 -8.14
N THR A 72 -3.85 17.34 -8.44
CA THR A 72 -3.31 16.94 -9.74
C THR A 72 -3.09 15.43 -9.86
N ALA A 73 -3.33 14.65 -8.80
CA ALA A 73 -3.16 13.20 -8.84
C ALA A 73 -4.16 12.56 -9.81
N ASP A 74 -3.66 11.78 -10.75
CA ASP A 74 -4.47 11.02 -11.71
C ASP A 74 -4.89 9.65 -11.18
N GLY A 75 -4.17 9.14 -10.17
CA GLY A 75 -4.45 7.86 -9.53
C GLY A 75 -3.71 7.72 -8.22
N VAL A 76 -4.04 6.68 -7.46
CA VAL A 76 -3.40 6.33 -6.20
C VAL A 76 -3.07 4.85 -6.16
N MET A 77 -1.87 4.51 -5.72
CA MET A 77 -1.47 3.15 -5.38
C MET A 77 -1.58 2.97 -3.86
N VAL A 78 -2.46 2.08 -3.44
CA VAL A 78 -2.68 1.74 -2.03
C VAL A 78 -1.71 0.64 -1.64
N CYS A 79 -0.67 1.01 -0.90
CA CYS A 79 0.37 0.11 -0.42
C CYS A 79 0.21 -0.19 1.07
N LEU A 80 0.65 -1.37 1.49
CA LEU A 80 0.68 -1.78 2.89
C LEU A 80 2.13 -1.75 3.39
N GLY A 81 2.35 -1.16 4.57
CA GLY A 81 3.68 -1.00 5.16
C GLY A 81 4.30 -2.28 5.73
N ASP A 82 3.57 -3.39 5.70
CA ASP A 82 3.95 -4.71 6.20
C ASP A 82 4.20 -5.75 5.09
N MET A 83 4.39 -5.29 3.85
CA MET A 83 4.66 -6.15 2.69
C MET A 83 6.09 -5.91 2.13
N PRO A 84 7.14 -6.28 2.87
CA PRO A 84 8.52 -5.91 2.52
C PRO A 84 9.11 -6.64 1.32
N TYR A 85 8.43 -7.68 0.81
CA TYR A 85 8.89 -8.44 -0.36
C TYR A 85 8.50 -7.82 -1.70
N ILE A 86 7.66 -6.77 -1.68
CA ILE A 86 7.31 -6.04 -2.89
C ILE A 86 8.46 -5.08 -3.23
N THR A 87 9.00 -5.21 -4.42
CA THR A 87 10.13 -4.41 -4.90
C THR A 87 9.71 -3.25 -5.78
N ALA A 88 10.61 -2.29 -5.99
CA ALA A 88 10.42 -1.18 -6.93
C ALA A 88 10.02 -1.66 -8.34
N ALA A 89 10.59 -2.79 -8.81
CA ALA A 89 10.24 -3.37 -10.10
C ALA A 89 8.77 -3.84 -10.16
N HIS A 90 8.24 -4.39 -9.06
CA HIS A 90 6.83 -4.78 -8.98
C HIS A 90 5.91 -3.55 -9.03
N TYR A 91 6.24 -2.50 -8.27
CA TYR A 91 5.52 -1.22 -8.31
C TYR A 91 5.52 -0.63 -9.72
N ASN A 92 6.68 -0.59 -10.39
CA ASN A 92 6.80 -0.02 -11.73
C ASN A 92 5.95 -0.77 -12.76
N ARG A 93 5.90 -2.11 -12.70
CA ARG A 93 5.03 -2.89 -13.60
C ARG A 93 3.55 -2.54 -13.44
N LEU A 94 3.09 -2.24 -12.21
CA LEU A 94 1.71 -1.81 -11.96
C LEU A 94 1.48 -0.37 -12.42
N ILE A 95 2.46 0.53 -12.19
CA ILE A 95 2.40 1.94 -12.63
C ILE A 95 2.36 2.02 -14.16
N GLU A 96 3.17 1.23 -14.85
CA GLU A 96 3.18 1.16 -16.32
C GLU A 96 1.84 0.71 -16.92
N ALA A 97 1.08 -0.08 -16.18
CA ALA A 97 -0.25 -0.54 -16.60
C ALA A 97 -1.37 0.46 -16.28
N PHE A 98 -1.06 1.57 -15.59
CA PHE A 98 -2.06 2.56 -15.20
C PHE A 98 -2.77 3.14 -16.43
N ALA A 99 -4.09 3.24 -16.33
CA ALA A 99 -4.93 3.89 -17.32
C ALA A 99 -6.11 4.61 -16.64
N PRO A 100 -6.52 5.79 -17.12
CA PRO A 100 -7.69 6.49 -16.61
C PRO A 100 -8.94 5.62 -16.61
N GLY A 101 -9.74 5.71 -15.55
CA GLY A 101 -10.96 4.91 -15.36
C GLY A 101 -10.72 3.44 -15.07
N LYS A 102 -9.47 3.00 -14.81
CA LYS A 102 -9.14 1.61 -14.50
C LYS A 102 -8.68 1.42 -13.06
N ILE A 103 -8.84 0.17 -12.60
CA ILE A 103 -8.31 -0.32 -11.34
C ILE A 103 -7.27 -1.39 -11.67
N ILE A 104 -6.00 -1.16 -11.33
CA ILE A 104 -4.92 -2.09 -11.62
C ILE A 104 -4.70 -2.97 -10.39
N VAL A 105 -4.66 -4.27 -10.61
CA VAL A 105 -4.47 -5.23 -9.53
C VAL A 105 -3.35 -6.22 -9.87
N PRO A 106 -2.42 -6.50 -8.95
CA PRO A 106 -1.45 -7.57 -9.14
C PRO A 106 -2.12 -8.92 -8.98
N THR A 107 -1.66 -9.88 -9.77
CA THR A 107 -2.05 -11.28 -9.62
C THR A 107 -0.84 -12.20 -9.58
N SER A 108 -1.00 -13.33 -8.92
CA SER A 108 -0.13 -14.50 -9.01
C SER A 108 -1.02 -15.76 -8.94
N ASN A 109 -0.82 -16.69 -9.84
CA ASN A 109 -1.64 -17.90 -9.93
C ASN A 109 -3.16 -17.61 -9.97
N GLY A 110 -3.56 -16.53 -10.63
CA GLY A 110 -4.96 -16.09 -10.79
C GLY A 110 -5.58 -15.43 -9.56
N LYS A 111 -4.88 -15.35 -8.43
CA LYS A 111 -5.33 -14.68 -7.22
C LYS A 111 -4.87 -13.22 -7.20
N ILE A 112 -5.75 -12.32 -6.74
CA ILE A 112 -5.45 -10.89 -6.60
C ILE A 112 -4.75 -10.63 -5.26
N GLY A 113 -3.61 -9.92 -5.32
CA GLY A 113 -2.82 -9.46 -4.17
C GLY A 113 -2.88 -7.94 -3.94
N ASN A 114 -1.88 -7.41 -3.28
CA ASN A 114 -1.60 -5.98 -3.10
C ASN A 114 -0.26 -5.63 -3.77
N PRO A 115 0.00 -4.33 -4.07
CA PRO A 115 -0.86 -3.15 -3.89
C PRO A 115 -1.92 -3.02 -4.98
N LEU A 116 -2.92 -2.16 -4.75
CA LEU A 116 -3.96 -1.84 -5.73
C LEU A 116 -3.79 -0.40 -6.22
N ILE A 117 -3.98 -0.16 -7.53
CA ILE A 117 -4.01 1.21 -8.07
C ILE A 117 -5.44 1.56 -8.48
N PHE A 118 -5.89 2.72 -8.05
CA PHE A 118 -7.19 3.29 -8.42
C PHE A 118 -6.99 4.59 -9.18
N SER A 119 -7.68 4.74 -10.29
CA SER A 119 -7.77 6.01 -11.00
C SER A 119 -8.59 7.02 -10.18
N LYS A 120 -8.39 8.32 -10.41
CA LYS A 120 -9.03 9.41 -9.66
C LYS A 120 -10.55 9.38 -9.66
N GLU A 121 -11.15 8.76 -10.65
CA GLU A 121 -12.60 8.60 -10.77
C GLU A 121 -13.20 7.87 -9.57
N TYR A 122 -12.39 7.04 -8.88
CA TYR A 122 -12.81 6.24 -7.71
C TYR A 122 -12.51 6.90 -6.37
N PHE A 123 -11.86 8.08 -6.32
CA PHE A 123 -11.45 8.69 -5.04
C PHE A 123 -12.62 8.95 -4.09
N LYS A 124 -13.77 9.35 -4.63
CA LYS A 124 -14.99 9.59 -3.83
C LYS A 124 -15.57 8.32 -3.21
N ASP A 125 -15.36 7.17 -3.84
CA ASP A 125 -15.91 5.90 -3.36
C ASP A 125 -15.19 5.42 -2.08
N PHE A 126 -14.00 5.95 -1.81
CA PHE A 126 -13.32 5.71 -0.54
C PHE A 126 -14.07 6.29 0.65
N ASP A 127 -14.89 7.35 0.46
CA ASP A 127 -15.70 7.96 1.52
C ASP A 127 -16.78 6.99 2.04
N ASP A 128 -17.22 6.03 1.22
CA ASP A 128 -18.22 5.03 1.56
C ASP A 128 -17.62 3.77 2.21
N LEU A 129 -16.31 3.68 2.36
CA LEU A 129 -15.65 2.59 3.07
C LEU A 129 -15.88 2.73 4.58
N SER A 130 -16.00 1.61 5.29
CA SER A 130 -16.18 1.58 6.75
C SER A 130 -15.54 0.36 7.40
N GLY A 131 -15.04 0.55 8.62
CA GLY A 131 -14.39 -0.50 9.42
C GLY A 131 -13.11 -1.03 8.78
N ASP A 132 -12.84 -2.31 8.94
CA ASP A 132 -11.63 -2.96 8.41
C ASP A 132 -11.74 -3.37 6.93
N LYS A 133 -12.80 -2.94 6.26
CA LYS A 133 -12.95 -3.17 4.82
C LYS A 133 -11.96 -2.27 4.08
N GLY A 134 -10.92 -2.88 3.57
CA GLY A 134 -9.93 -2.21 2.74
C GLY A 134 -10.46 -1.86 1.34
N ALA A 135 -9.63 -1.24 0.53
CA ALA A 135 -9.93 -0.84 -0.84
C ALA A 135 -10.41 -2.00 -1.75
N ARG A 136 -10.18 -3.26 -1.36
CA ARG A 136 -10.69 -4.46 -2.07
C ARG A 136 -12.22 -4.52 -2.18
N LYS A 137 -12.97 -3.80 -1.33
CA LYS A 137 -14.42 -3.70 -1.48
C LYS A 137 -14.80 -3.12 -2.84
N LEU A 138 -14.07 -2.09 -3.29
CA LEU A 138 -14.31 -1.43 -4.57
C LEU A 138 -14.13 -2.36 -5.78
N LEU A 139 -13.29 -3.40 -5.67
CA LEU A 139 -13.14 -4.38 -6.75
C LEU A 139 -14.43 -5.14 -7.06
N LYS A 140 -15.32 -5.29 -6.07
CA LYS A 140 -16.61 -5.96 -6.25
C LYS A 140 -17.64 -5.04 -6.91
N GLU A 141 -17.47 -3.74 -6.75
CA GLU A 141 -18.37 -2.73 -7.30
C GLU A 141 -18.04 -2.43 -8.77
N TYR A 142 -16.75 -2.57 -9.16
CA TYR A 142 -16.27 -2.23 -10.50
C TYR A 142 -15.54 -3.38 -11.20
N PRO A 143 -16.12 -4.59 -11.32
CA PRO A 143 -15.42 -5.76 -11.86
C PRO A 143 -14.95 -5.57 -13.32
N GLU A 144 -15.69 -4.81 -14.14
CA GLU A 144 -15.38 -4.55 -15.55
C GLU A 144 -14.25 -3.53 -15.74
N GLN A 145 -13.85 -2.84 -14.68
CA GLN A 145 -12.78 -1.84 -14.74
C GLN A 145 -11.43 -2.40 -14.27
N ILE A 146 -11.40 -3.66 -13.82
CA ILE A 146 -10.20 -4.29 -13.29
C ILE A 146 -9.28 -4.72 -14.43
N VAL A 147 -8.03 -4.25 -14.35
CA VAL A 147 -6.92 -4.73 -15.18
C VAL A 147 -6.00 -5.56 -14.30
N LYS A 148 -5.83 -6.83 -14.63
CA LYS A 148 -5.00 -7.79 -13.90
C LYS A 148 -3.60 -7.84 -14.47
N ILE A 149 -2.60 -7.66 -13.63
CA ILE A 149 -1.17 -7.74 -13.99
C ILE A 149 -0.56 -8.93 -13.26
N ASP A 150 -0.20 -9.96 -13.99
CA ASP A 150 0.48 -11.12 -13.40
C ASP A 150 1.93 -10.73 -13.09
N LEU A 151 2.26 -10.67 -11.80
CA LEU A 151 3.62 -10.38 -11.35
C LEU A 151 4.48 -11.64 -11.20
N GLY A 152 3.86 -12.82 -11.21
CA GLY A 152 4.58 -14.10 -11.11
C GLY A 152 5.28 -14.32 -9.76
N THR A 153 4.81 -13.66 -8.71
CA THR A 153 5.39 -13.74 -7.37
C THR A 153 4.33 -13.76 -6.29
N ASP A 154 4.55 -14.53 -5.24
CA ASP A 154 3.68 -14.57 -4.06
C ASP A 154 3.96 -13.43 -3.07
N ALA A 155 4.96 -12.57 -3.33
CA ALA A 155 5.23 -11.37 -2.54
C ALA A 155 3.99 -10.48 -2.35
N ILE A 156 3.06 -10.50 -3.30
CA ILE A 156 1.80 -9.74 -3.28
C ILE A 156 0.78 -10.24 -2.26
N PHE A 157 1.05 -11.36 -1.57
CA PHE A 157 0.18 -11.95 -0.53
C PHE A 157 0.85 -11.97 0.84
N ASN A 158 2.16 -11.69 0.90
CA ASN A 158 2.97 -11.89 2.10
C ASN A 158 3.04 -10.61 2.92
N ASP A 159 1.99 -10.38 3.70
CA ASP A 159 1.98 -9.47 4.82
C ASP A 159 2.55 -10.15 6.08
N ILE A 160 3.28 -9.40 6.88
CA ILE A 160 3.91 -9.90 8.10
C ILE A 160 3.02 -9.56 9.29
N ASP A 161 2.02 -10.40 9.56
CA ASP A 161 1.03 -10.15 10.59
C ASP A 161 1.32 -10.83 11.95
N THR A 162 2.15 -11.87 11.97
CA THR A 162 2.38 -12.66 13.17
C THR A 162 3.87 -12.70 13.55
N PRO A 163 4.19 -12.91 14.86
CA PRO A 163 5.56 -13.13 15.29
C PRO A 163 6.22 -14.32 14.58
N ASP A 164 5.46 -15.38 14.29
CA ASP A 164 5.98 -16.57 13.60
C ASP A 164 6.34 -16.25 12.16
N ALA A 165 5.48 -15.49 11.43
CA ALA A 165 5.81 -15.00 10.09
C ALA A 165 7.07 -14.11 10.08
N TYR A 166 7.25 -13.30 11.14
CA TYR A 166 8.47 -12.51 11.31
C TYR A 166 9.70 -13.38 11.58
N GLN A 167 9.57 -14.42 12.44
CA GLN A 167 10.68 -15.34 12.74
C GLN A 167 11.12 -16.12 11.49
N ASP A 168 10.16 -16.60 10.70
CA ASP A 168 10.44 -17.29 9.43
C ASP A 168 11.27 -16.44 8.46
N ILE A 169 11.15 -15.11 8.56
CA ILE A 169 11.95 -14.17 7.77
C ILE A 169 13.36 -14.09 8.30
N MET A 170 13.50 -13.93 9.63
CA MET A 170 14.82 -13.81 10.27
C MET A 170 15.68 -15.05 10.06
N ASP A 171 15.05 -16.23 9.91
CA ASP A 171 15.74 -17.50 9.68
C ASP A 171 16.17 -17.70 8.21
N ARG A 172 15.70 -16.84 7.28
CA ARG A 172 16.05 -16.89 5.83
C ARG A 172 17.20 -15.96 5.44
N PHE A 173 17.61 -15.08 6.32
CA PHE A 173 18.67 -14.09 6.13
C PHE A 173 19.72 -14.17 7.24
#